data_989d9c4c44fb2ebdb8d3624dce7db67d
#
_entry.id   989d9c4c44fb2ebdb8d3624dce7db67d
#
_cell.length_a   1.000
_cell.length_b   1.000
_cell.length_c   1.000
_cell.angle_alpha   90.00
_cell.angle_beta   90.00
_cell.angle_gamma   90.00
#
_symmetry.space_group_name_H-M   'P 1'
#
loop_
_entity.id
_entity.type
_entity.pdbx_description
1 polymer ?
#
loop_
_entity_poly.entity_id
_entity_poly.type
_entity_poly.pdbx_seq_one_letter_code
_entity_poly.pdbx_strand_id
1 'polypeptide(L)'
;MKILIAGFQHETNTFAPSRADWNSFVEGGGMPSMTHGQDLMDFRGINLPLGGFLDALHGENHEFIPVIWAAASPSAHVTRDAYERITAQIIEALQQNAPDAVYLDIHGAMVAEHVDDGEGELLERVRNVVGERIPVVGSLDLHANVGQRMLKQADALVAYRTYPHVDMDETGCRAAFLLKQLV
;
A
#
# COMPACT_ATOMS: atom_id res chain seq x y z
N MET A 1 17.82 -8.46 3.66
CA MET A 1 16.47 -8.95 3.30
C MET A 1 16.08 -8.43 1.94
N LYS A 2 15.32 -9.22 1.20
CA LYS A 2 14.57 -8.79 0.01
C LYS A 2 13.19 -8.32 0.44
N ILE A 3 12.88 -7.06 0.23
CA ILE A 3 11.61 -6.44 0.67
C ILE A 3 10.82 -6.00 -0.56
N LEU A 4 9.66 -6.60 -0.79
CA LEU A 4 8.75 -6.10 -1.80
C LEU A 4 8.01 -4.88 -1.26
N ILE A 5 8.00 -3.81 -2.05
CA ILE A 5 7.31 -2.56 -1.71
C ILE A 5 6.30 -2.20 -2.80
N ALA A 6 5.09 -1.87 -2.37
CA ALA A 6 4.03 -1.38 -3.25
C ALA A 6 3.09 -0.42 -2.51
N GLY A 7 2.34 0.38 -3.26
CA GLY A 7 1.28 1.24 -2.73
C GLY A 7 0.03 1.17 -3.59
N PHE A 8 -1.13 1.10 -2.93
CA PHE A 8 -2.42 1.17 -3.58
C PHE A 8 -3.42 1.88 -2.66
N GLN A 9 -3.65 3.16 -2.91
CA GLN A 9 -4.42 4.03 -2.01
C GLN A 9 -5.67 4.59 -2.68
N HIS A 10 -6.80 4.46 -2.01
CA HIS A 10 -8.04 5.15 -2.36
C HIS A 10 -8.96 5.29 -1.15
N GLU A 11 -9.46 6.50 -0.92
CA GLU A 11 -10.54 6.76 0.03
C GLU A 11 -11.87 6.75 -0.70
N THR A 12 -12.67 5.72 -0.49
CA THR A 12 -13.95 5.57 -1.17
C THR A 12 -15.06 6.29 -0.42
N ASN A 13 -15.73 7.23 -1.10
CA ASN A 13 -17.01 7.78 -0.70
C ASN A 13 -18.10 7.15 -1.57
N THR A 14 -18.81 6.16 -1.07
CA THR A 14 -19.84 5.42 -1.81
C THR A 14 -21.02 6.27 -2.30
N PHE A 15 -21.15 7.50 -1.83
CA PHE A 15 -22.16 8.48 -2.28
C PHE A 15 -21.62 9.44 -3.37
N ALA A 16 -20.33 9.40 -3.68
CA ALA A 16 -19.76 10.24 -4.73
C ALA A 16 -20.27 9.82 -6.11
N PRO A 17 -20.39 10.78 -7.06
CA PRO A 17 -20.94 10.46 -8.38
C PRO A 17 -19.94 9.81 -9.34
N SER A 18 -18.65 10.03 -9.17
CA SER A 18 -17.58 9.57 -10.08
C SER A 18 -16.78 8.42 -9.48
N ARG A 19 -16.55 7.37 -10.26
CA ARG A 19 -15.73 6.24 -9.88
C ARG A 19 -14.24 6.54 -10.07
N ALA A 20 -13.41 5.86 -9.31
CA ALA A 20 -11.96 5.82 -9.52
C ALA A 20 -11.64 4.77 -10.60
N ASP A 21 -11.40 5.19 -11.80
CA ASP A 21 -10.97 4.34 -12.89
C ASP A 21 -9.43 4.27 -13.00
N TRP A 22 -8.94 3.54 -13.98
CA TRP A 22 -7.50 3.42 -14.22
C TRP A 22 -6.81 4.78 -14.41
N ASN A 23 -7.42 5.69 -15.15
CA ASN A 23 -6.82 7.00 -15.41
C ASN A 23 -6.76 7.86 -14.15
N SER A 24 -7.74 7.73 -13.25
CA SER A 24 -7.71 8.39 -11.94
C SER A 24 -6.45 8.03 -11.14
N PHE A 25 -6.01 6.77 -11.20
CA PHE A 25 -4.77 6.33 -10.57
C PHE A 25 -3.53 6.75 -11.36
N VAL A 26 -3.57 6.74 -12.69
CA VAL A 26 -2.46 7.21 -13.52
C VAL A 26 -2.15 8.69 -13.23
N GLU A 27 -3.17 9.50 -13.07
CA GLU A 27 -3.03 10.94 -12.80
C GLU A 27 -2.68 11.27 -11.34
N GLY A 28 -3.08 10.44 -10.38
CA GLY A 28 -2.83 10.59 -8.95
C GLY A 28 -3.70 11.61 -8.22
N GLY A 29 -4.25 12.61 -8.93
CA GLY A 29 -5.25 13.55 -8.42
C GLY A 29 -4.90 14.30 -7.14
N GLY A 30 -3.73 14.90 -7.02
CA GLY A 30 -3.23 15.60 -5.82
C GLY A 30 -2.21 14.79 -5.01
N MET A 31 -2.08 13.52 -5.29
CA MET A 31 -0.97 12.65 -4.88
C MET A 31 -0.01 12.48 -6.07
N PRO A 32 1.20 11.92 -5.86
CA PRO A 32 2.06 11.57 -6.99
C PRO A 32 1.34 10.72 -8.03
N SER A 33 1.67 10.91 -9.29
CA SER A 33 1.18 10.06 -10.38
C SER A 33 1.60 8.61 -10.17
N MET A 34 0.88 7.68 -10.79
CA MET A 34 1.22 6.26 -10.75
C MET A 34 2.67 6.05 -11.14
N THR A 35 3.41 5.42 -10.26
CA THR A 35 4.86 5.22 -10.39
C THR A 35 5.17 3.71 -10.34
N HIS A 36 6.18 3.28 -11.11
CA HIS A 36 6.51 1.86 -11.24
C HIS A 36 8.00 1.58 -11.01
N GLY A 37 8.30 0.39 -10.50
CA GLY A 37 9.66 -0.13 -10.43
C GLY A 37 10.60 0.80 -9.67
N GLN A 38 11.82 0.97 -10.18
CA GLN A 38 12.86 1.71 -9.49
C GLN A 38 12.54 3.20 -9.22
N ASP A 39 11.62 3.78 -9.95
CA ASP A 39 11.20 5.16 -9.75
C ASP A 39 10.47 5.36 -8.40
N LEU A 40 9.98 4.27 -7.75
CA LEU A 40 9.48 4.33 -6.37
C LEU A 40 10.55 4.76 -5.36
N MET A 41 11.81 4.52 -5.66
CA MET A 41 12.92 4.91 -4.78
C MET A 41 13.11 6.42 -4.67
N ASP A 42 12.58 7.19 -5.63
CA ASP A 42 12.58 8.64 -5.62
C ASP A 42 11.58 9.24 -4.62
N PHE A 43 10.73 8.40 -3.99
CA PHE A 43 9.84 8.86 -2.91
C PHE A 43 10.57 9.13 -1.59
N ARG A 44 11.84 8.78 -1.48
CA ARG A 44 12.65 9.12 -0.31
C ARG A 44 12.66 10.63 -0.07
N GLY A 45 12.52 11.03 1.20
CA GLY A 45 12.45 12.42 1.60
C GLY A 45 11.11 13.11 1.27
N ILE A 46 10.14 12.39 0.73
CA ILE A 46 8.77 12.89 0.52
C ILE A 46 7.92 12.50 1.71
N ASN A 47 7.05 13.40 2.19
CA ASN A 47 6.08 13.09 3.25
C ASN A 47 4.99 12.16 2.72
N LEU A 48 5.36 10.90 2.52
CA LEU A 48 4.50 9.75 2.19
C LEU A 48 4.96 8.55 3.03
N PRO A 49 4.08 7.60 3.35
CA PRO A 49 4.49 6.43 4.13
C PRO A 49 5.58 5.63 3.43
N LEU A 50 5.49 5.42 2.13
CA LEU A 50 6.55 4.75 1.37
C LEU A 50 7.88 5.52 1.47
N GLY A 51 7.86 6.86 1.41
CA GLY A 51 9.05 7.70 1.57
C GLY A 51 9.72 7.45 2.91
N GLY A 52 8.96 7.56 4.00
CA GLY A 52 9.46 7.32 5.36
C GLY A 52 9.93 5.88 5.58
N PHE A 53 9.26 4.89 5.01
CA PHE A 53 9.69 3.49 5.06
C PHE A 53 11.06 3.29 4.40
N LEU A 54 11.27 3.87 3.22
CA LEU A 54 12.54 3.84 2.51
C LEU A 54 13.65 4.58 3.25
N ASP A 55 13.34 5.74 3.84
CA ASP A 55 14.31 6.53 4.60
C ASP A 55 14.76 5.81 5.88
N ALA A 56 13.83 5.15 6.59
CA ALA A 56 14.13 4.41 7.81
C ALA A 56 15.05 3.19 7.59
N LEU A 57 15.06 2.64 6.36
CA LEU A 57 15.89 1.49 5.99
C LEU A 57 17.11 1.90 5.14
N HIS A 58 17.31 3.21 4.93
CA HIS A 58 18.42 3.70 4.13
C HIS A 58 19.79 3.38 4.77
N GLY A 59 20.73 2.92 3.96
CA GLY A 59 22.07 2.56 4.41
C GLY A 59 22.17 1.19 5.09
N GLU A 60 21.04 0.49 5.27
CA GLU A 60 21.03 -0.91 5.69
C GLU A 60 21.17 -1.84 4.46
N ASN A 61 21.66 -3.06 4.69
CA ASN A 61 21.84 -4.03 3.60
C ASN A 61 20.52 -4.73 3.25
N HIS A 62 19.61 -4.00 2.59
CA HIS A 62 18.34 -4.51 2.07
C HIS A 62 18.30 -4.39 0.55
N GLU A 63 17.67 -5.37 -0.09
CA GLU A 63 17.30 -5.34 -1.51
C GLU A 63 15.82 -5.01 -1.61
N PHE A 64 15.48 -3.89 -2.23
CA PHE A 64 14.08 -3.54 -2.49
C PHE A 64 13.62 -4.12 -3.83
N ILE A 65 12.40 -4.65 -3.83
CA ILE A 65 11.65 -5.07 -5.03
C ILE A 65 10.50 -4.06 -5.18
N PRO A 66 10.76 -2.90 -5.78
CA PRO A 66 9.72 -1.90 -5.98
C PRO A 66 8.81 -2.30 -7.13
N VAL A 67 7.48 -2.27 -6.92
CA VAL A 67 6.51 -2.75 -7.91
C VAL A 67 5.73 -1.58 -8.50
N ILE A 68 4.79 -1.04 -7.76
CA ILE A 68 3.89 0.03 -8.17
C ILE A 68 3.49 0.85 -6.95
N TRP A 69 3.32 2.15 -7.15
CA TRP A 69 2.61 3.02 -6.23
C TRP A 69 1.52 3.77 -7.00
N ALA A 70 0.29 3.65 -6.55
CA ALA A 70 -0.87 4.20 -7.23
C ALA A 70 -1.87 4.75 -6.20
N ALA A 71 -2.24 6.02 -6.35
CA ALA A 71 -3.27 6.66 -5.54
C ALA A 71 -4.25 7.40 -6.45
N ALA A 72 -5.48 7.56 -6.01
CA ALA A 72 -6.46 8.41 -6.68
C ALA A 72 -7.17 9.29 -5.65
N SER A 73 -7.62 10.47 -6.09
CA SER A 73 -8.42 11.37 -5.25
C SER A 73 -9.65 10.65 -4.70
N PRO A 74 -10.10 10.98 -3.46
CA PRO A 74 -11.33 10.46 -2.89
C PRO A 74 -12.50 10.58 -3.87
N SER A 75 -13.15 9.46 -4.16
CA SER A 75 -14.26 9.37 -5.11
C SER A 75 -15.13 8.14 -4.83
N ALA A 76 -16.05 7.75 -5.73
CA ALA A 76 -16.84 6.55 -5.53
C ALA A 76 -15.99 5.27 -5.68
N HIS A 77 -16.62 4.14 -5.86
CA HIS A 77 -15.97 2.84 -5.95
C HIS A 77 -14.83 2.81 -6.98
N VAL A 78 -13.74 2.14 -6.62
CA VAL A 78 -12.70 1.78 -7.58
C VAL A 78 -13.29 0.83 -8.63
N THR A 79 -13.07 1.10 -9.90
CA THR A 79 -13.55 0.20 -10.94
C THR A 79 -12.88 -1.16 -10.85
N ARG A 80 -13.59 -2.22 -11.24
CA ARG A 80 -13.02 -3.57 -11.28
C ARG A 80 -11.73 -3.60 -12.10
N ASP A 81 -11.71 -2.95 -13.27
CA ASP A 81 -10.53 -2.90 -14.13
C ASP A 81 -9.31 -2.32 -13.42
N ALA A 82 -9.46 -1.14 -12.81
CA ALA A 82 -8.36 -0.50 -12.08
C ALA A 82 -7.87 -1.37 -10.92
N TYR A 83 -8.79 -1.87 -10.10
CA TYR A 83 -8.47 -2.70 -8.95
C TYR A 83 -7.68 -3.96 -9.35
N GLU A 84 -8.20 -4.71 -10.32
CA GLU A 84 -7.58 -5.97 -10.74
C GLU A 84 -6.22 -5.74 -11.44
N ARG A 85 -6.07 -4.69 -12.24
CA ARG A 85 -4.81 -4.38 -12.92
C ARG A 85 -3.71 -3.98 -11.96
N ILE A 86 -4.01 -3.19 -10.92
CA ILE A 86 -3.03 -2.78 -9.92
C ILE A 86 -2.68 -3.99 -9.04
N THR A 87 -3.69 -4.69 -8.53
CA THR A 87 -3.49 -5.87 -7.69
C THR A 87 -2.69 -6.96 -8.42
N ALA A 88 -3.00 -7.21 -9.70
CA ALA A 88 -2.28 -8.22 -10.49
C ALA A 88 -0.77 -7.94 -10.56
N GLN A 89 -0.35 -6.69 -10.74
CA GLN A 89 1.09 -6.35 -10.77
C GLN A 89 1.78 -6.69 -9.44
N ILE A 90 1.11 -6.42 -8.31
CA ILE A 90 1.66 -6.74 -6.98
C ILE A 90 1.78 -8.26 -6.82
N ILE A 91 0.74 -9.00 -7.17
CA ILE A 91 0.70 -10.47 -7.02
C ILE A 91 1.72 -11.14 -7.96
N GLU A 92 1.82 -10.70 -9.21
CA GLU A 92 2.81 -11.21 -10.17
C GLU A 92 4.25 -10.98 -9.68
N ALA A 93 4.53 -9.79 -9.14
CA ALA A 93 5.85 -9.49 -8.59
C ALA A 93 6.19 -10.37 -7.39
N LEU A 94 5.24 -10.66 -6.50
CA LEU A 94 5.41 -11.60 -5.38
C LEU A 94 5.74 -13.01 -5.87
N GLN A 95 5.03 -13.51 -6.88
CA GLN A 95 5.24 -14.84 -7.45
C GLN A 95 6.61 -14.99 -8.12
N GLN A 96 7.11 -13.92 -8.75
CA GLN A 96 8.36 -13.93 -9.49
C GLN A 96 9.61 -13.76 -8.60
N ASN A 97 9.49 -13.09 -7.45
CA ASN A 97 10.66 -12.64 -6.70
C ASN A 97 10.86 -13.32 -5.33
N ALA A 98 9.88 -13.99 -4.77
CA ALA A 98 9.93 -14.65 -3.46
C ALA A 98 10.63 -13.76 -2.39
N PRO A 99 10.00 -12.65 -1.95
CA PRO A 99 10.60 -11.73 -1.00
C PRO A 99 10.69 -12.33 0.41
N ASP A 100 11.58 -11.78 1.25
CA ASP A 100 11.68 -12.11 2.67
C ASP A 100 10.64 -11.34 3.52
N ALA A 101 10.11 -10.23 2.98
CA ALA A 101 9.12 -9.37 3.64
C ALA A 101 8.32 -8.56 2.61
N VAL A 102 7.13 -8.11 2.99
CA VAL A 102 6.26 -7.27 2.16
C VAL A 102 5.86 -6.01 2.94
N TYR A 103 6.00 -4.86 2.29
CA TYR A 103 5.45 -3.60 2.76
C TYR A 103 4.42 -3.05 1.77
N LEU A 104 3.25 -2.69 2.28
CA LEU A 104 2.16 -2.11 1.50
C LEU A 104 1.76 -0.74 2.06
N ASP A 105 1.84 0.27 1.20
CA ASP A 105 1.33 1.62 1.48
C ASP A 105 -0.10 1.70 0.98
N ILE A 106 -1.07 1.51 1.88
CA ILE A 106 -2.50 1.41 1.57
C ILE A 106 -3.31 2.43 2.38
N HIS A 107 -4.55 2.72 1.95
CA HIS A 107 -5.40 3.70 2.65
C HIS A 107 -6.17 3.07 3.82
N GLY A 108 -6.86 1.98 3.58
CA GLY A 108 -7.71 1.31 4.57
C GLY A 108 -9.20 1.59 4.45
N ALA A 109 -9.64 2.35 3.43
CA ALA A 109 -11.05 2.67 3.21
C ALA A 109 -11.50 2.45 1.76
N MET A 110 -10.82 1.56 1.04
CA MET A 110 -11.12 1.28 -0.37
C MET A 110 -12.30 0.32 -0.52
N VAL A 111 -13.26 0.71 -1.34
CA VAL A 111 -14.33 -0.14 -1.83
C VAL A 111 -14.23 -0.20 -3.36
N ALA A 112 -14.20 -1.39 -3.94
CA ALA A 112 -14.24 -1.59 -5.37
C ALA A 112 -15.62 -2.08 -5.83
N GLU A 113 -15.90 -2.01 -7.14
CA GLU A 113 -17.21 -2.41 -7.71
C GLU A 113 -17.61 -3.85 -7.37
N HIS A 114 -16.68 -4.71 -7.04
CA HIS A 114 -16.86 -6.14 -6.82
C HIS A 114 -16.28 -6.63 -5.49
N VAL A 115 -15.75 -5.72 -4.68
CA VAL A 115 -15.12 -6.04 -3.39
C VAL A 115 -15.43 -4.91 -2.40
N ASP A 116 -16.10 -5.24 -1.30
CA ASP A 116 -16.47 -4.27 -0.27
C ASP A 116 -15.31 -3.87 0.66
N ASP A 117 -14.32 -4.74 0.84
CA ASP A 117 -13.09 -4.51 1.61
C ASP A 117 -11.89 -4.68 0.67
N GLY A 118 -11.53 -3.60 -0.03
CA GLY A 118 -10.47 -3.62 -1.05
C GLY A 118 -9.11 -3.97 -0.49
N GLU A 119 -8.75 -3.39 0.64
CA GLU A 119 -7.45 -3.67 1.28
C GLU A 119 -7.42 -5.06 1.92
N GLY A 120 -8.50 -5.50 2.53
CA GLY A 120 -8.59 -6.86 3.08
C GLY A 120 -8.46 -7.94 2.00
N GLU A 121 -9.06 -7.71 0.83
CA GLU A 121 -8.91 -8.58 -0.36
C GLU A 121 -7.47 -8.58 -0.87
N LEU A 122 -6.85 -7.41 -1.03
CA LEU A 122 -5.46 -7.30 -1.46
C LEU A 122 -4.52 -8.04 -0.50
N LEU A 123 -4.65 -7.78 0.80
CA LEU A 123 -3.83 -8.43 1.83
C LEU A 123 -4.02 -9.95 1.84
N GLU A 124 -5.25 -10.46 1.65
CA GLU A 124 -5.50 -11.89 1.55
C GLU A 124 -4.85 -12.51 0.32
N ARG A 125 -4.93 -11.86 -0.84
CA ARG A 125 -4.24 -12.31 -2.06
C ARG A 125 -2.72 -12.34 -1.87
N VAL A 126 -2.16 -11.31 -1.23
CA VAL A 126 -0.74 -11.27 -0.87
C VAL A 126 -0.39 -12.44 0.05
N ARG A 127 -1.14 -12.65 1.15
CA ARG A 127 -0.93 -13.73 2.11
C ARG A 127 -1.01 -15.11 1.45
N ASN A 128 -1.94 -15.32 0.53
CA ASN A 128 -2.06 -16.57 -0.22
C ASN A 128 -0.82 -16.91 -1.06
N VAL A 129 -0.08 -15.89 -1.51
CA VAL A 129 1.17 -16.10 -2.27
C VAL A 129 2.37 -16.31 -1.34
N VAL A 130 2.53 -15.45 -0.33
CA VAL A 130 3.73 -15.47 0.52
C VAL A 130 3.66 -16.48 1.67
N GLY A 131 2.45 -16.91 2.06
CA GLY A 131 2.22 -17.82 3.19
C GLY A 131 2.39 -17.15 4.55
N GLU A 132 2.25 -17.92 5.61
CA GLU A 132 2.18 -17.44 7.01
C GLU A 132 3.53 -16.93 7.56
N ARG A 133 4.64 -17.30 6.96
CA ARG A 133 5.98 -17.05 7.51
C ARG A 133 6.61 -15.74 7.06
N ILE A 134 6.15 -15.17 5.97
CA ILE A 134 6.69 -13.93 5.42
C ILE A 134 5.93 -12.76 6.06
N PRO A 135 6.60 -11.84 6.77
CA PRO A 135 5.93 -10.71 7.38
C PRO A 135 5.35 -9.76 6.32
N VAL A 136 4.09 -9.38 6.54
CA VAL A 136 3.35 -8.41 5.73
C VAL A 136 2.98 -7.23 6.63
N VAL A 137 3.55 -6.07 6.35
CA VAL A 137 3.33 -4.84 7.10
C VAL A 137 2.69 -3.79 6.19
N GLY A 138 1.73 -3.04 6.72
CA GLY A 138 1.07 -1.96 5.99
C GLY A 138 1.03 -0.64 6.73
N SER A 139 1.06 0.46 5.98
CA SER A 139 0.69 1.79 6.45
C SER A 139 -0.73 2.14 6.00
N LEU A 140 -1.46 2.84 6.86
CA LEU A 140 -2.84 3.23 6.67
C LEU A 140 -3.01 4.74 6.89
N ASP A 141 -4.02 5.30 6.23
CA ASP A 141 -4.58 6.61 6.62
C ASP A 141 -5.32 6.51 7.96
N LEU A 142 -5.46 7.63 8.67
CA LEU A 142 -6.23 7.66 9.94
C LEU A 142 -7.74 7.46 9.72
N HIS A 143 -8.24 7.68 8.49
CA HIS A 143 -9.64 7.41 8.12
C HIS A 143 -9.88 5.95 7.72
N ALA A 144 -8.91 5.06 7.97
CA ALA A 144 -9.04 3.64 7.68
C ALA A 144 -10.25 3.01 8.38
N ASN A 145 -10.97 2.17 7.66
CA ASN A 145 -12.03 1.32 8.17
C ASN A 145 -11.52 -0.11 8.31
N VAL A 146 -10.76 -0.35 9.38
CA VAL A 146 -10.02 -1.59 9.57
C VAL A 146 -10.94 -2.76 9.85
N GLY A 147 -11.10 -3.64 8.86
CA GLY A 147 -11.91 -4.85 8.95
C GLY A 147 -11.15 -6.05 9.55
N GLN A 148 -11.92 -7.08 9.96
CA GLN A 148 -11.35 -8.33 10.47
C GLN A 148 -10.45 -9.03 9.45
N ARG A 149 -10.76 -8.90 8.16
CA ARG A 149 -9.96 -9.47 7.07
C ARG A 149 -8.57 -8.84 7.01
N MET A 150 -8.48 -7.51 7.09
CA MET A 150 -7.21 -6.79 7.13
C MET A 150 -6.33 -7.23 8.31
N LEU A 151 -6.92 -7.28 9.53
CA LEU A 151 -6.21 -7.69 10.76
C LEU A 151 -5.72 -9.14 10.72
N LYS A 152 -6.40 -10.01 9.97
CA LYS A 152 -6.07 -11.43 9.87
C LYS A 152 -4.92 -11.70 8.91
N GLN A 153 -4.73 -10.83 7.91
CA GLN A 153 -3.79 -11.07 6.82
C GLN A 153 -2.48 -10.27 6.95
N ALA A 154 -2.48 -9.18 7.72
CA ALA A 154 -1.29 -8.39 8.01
C ALA A 154 -0.70 -8.76 9.38
N ASP A 155 0.63 -8.75 9.48
CA ASP A 155 1.33 -8.94 10.76
C ASP A 155 1.41 -7.63 11.56
N ALA A 156 1.43 -6.48 10.86
CA ALA A 156 1.33 -5.17 11.49
C ALA A 156 0.70 -4.14 10.54
N LEU A 157 -0.14 -3.28 11.10
CA LEU A 157 -0.74 -2.14 10.42
C LEU A 157 -0.51 -0.87 11.26
N VAL A 158 -0.05 0.21 10.62
CA VAL A 158 0.29 1.47 11.28
C VAL A 158 -0.44 2.62 10.58
N ALA A 159 -1.24 3.39 11.32
CA ALA A 159 -1.99 4.51 10.75
C ALA A 159 -1.36 5.87 11.07
N TYR A 160 -1.68 6.88 10.26
CA TYR A 160 -1.42 8.29 10.56
C TYR A 160 -2.06 8.67 11.91
N ARG A 161 -1.50 9.68 12.58
CA ARG A 161 -1.95 10.15 13.89
C ARG A 161 -2.42 11.59 13.87
N THR A 162 -2.20 12.30 12.75
CA THR A 162 -2.46 13.74 12.65
C THR A 162 -3.44 14.07 11.53
N TYR A 163 -4.21 15.13 11.77
CA TYR A 163 -5.00 15.80 10.76
C TYR A 163 -4.76 17.33 10.87
N PRO A 164 -4.24 18.00 9.83
CA PRO A 164 -3.81 17.46 8.51
C PRO A 164 -2.73 16.38 8.61
N HIS A 165 -2.59 15.56 7.55
CA HIS A 165 -1.64 14.45 7.47
C HIS A 165 -0.20 14.94 7.31
N VAL A 166 0.40 15.35 8.42
CA VAL A 166 1.80 15.86 8.45
C VAL A 166 2.81 14.79 8.90
N ASP A 167 2.33 13.61 9.31
CA ASP A 167 3.11 12.50 9.85
C ASP A 167 3.06 11.23 8.97
N MET A 168 2.86 11.40 7.66
CA MET A 168 2.79 10.26 6.75
C MET A 168 4.12 9.50 6.66
N ASP A 169 5.23 10.22 6.50
CA ASP A 169 6.58 9.66 6.49
C ASP A 169 6.95 9.00 7.83
N GLU A 170 6.61 9.64 8.96
CA GLU A 170 6.78 9.03 10.28
C GLU A 170 6.00 7.70 10.42
N THR A 171 4.83 7.59 9.78
CA THR A 171 4.05 6.36 9.75
C THR A 171 4.80 5.25 9.01
N GLY A 172 5.39 5.58 7.87
CA GLY A 172 6.28 4.67 7.15
C GLY A 172 7.50 4.23 7.97
N CYS A 173 8.13 5.18 8.68
CA CYS A 173 9.23 4.87 9.61
C CYS A 173 8.78 3.87 10.69
N ARG A 174 7.58 4.07 11.27
CA ARG A 174 7.03 3.14 12.28
C ARG A 174 6.75 1.75 11.69
N ALA A 175 6.27 1.68 10.44
CA ALA A 175 6.07 0.42 9.73
C ALA A 175 7.40 -0.32 9.51
N ALA A 176 8.45 0.39 9.09
CA ALA A 176 9.79 -0.16 8.93
C ALA A 176 10.35 -0.71 10.25
N PHE A 177 10.15 0.04 11.35
CA PHE A 177 10.55 -0.41 12.69
C PHE A 177 9.86 -1.72 13.08
N LEU A 178 8.53 -1.83 12.86
CA LEU A 178 7.79 -3.05 13.17
C LEU A 178 8.21 -4.20 12.28
N LEU A 179 8.45 -3.97 10.98
CA LEU A 179 8.98 -5.01 10.10
C LEU A 179 10.28 -5.60 10.66
N LYS A 180 11.20 -4.76 11.13
CA LYS A 180 12.49 -5.19 11.74
C LYS A 180 12.31 -6.00 13.04
N GLN A 181 11.17 -5.92 13.72
CA GLN A 181 10.88 -6.72 14.91
C GLN A 181 10.28 -8.09 14.57
N LEU A 182 9.75 -8.25 13.37
CA LEU A 182 9.09 -9.47 12.89
C LEU A 182 10.03 -10.45 12.18
N VAL A 183 11.27 -10.04 11.85
CA VAL A 183 12.27 -10.83 11.12
C VAL A 183 13.45 -11.28 11.98
#